data_6590fdad590571ce50f7e3d8eacf5599
#
_entry.id   6590fdad590571ce50f7e3d8eacf5599
#
_cell.length_a   1.000
_cell.length_b   1.000
_cell.length_c   1.000
_cell.angle_alpha   90.00
_cell.angle_beta   90.00
_cell.angle_gamma   90.00
#
_symmetry.space_group_name_H-M   'P 1'
#
loop_
_entity.id
_entity.type
_entity.pdbx_description
1 polymer ?
#
loop_
_entity_poly.entity_id
_entity_poly.type
_entity_poly.pdbx_seq_one_letter_code
_entity_poly.pdbx_strand_id
1 'polypeptide(L)'
;MRGSATAVAITLLLVISTLSTSGSGGLPELENPELSSSSNDGYGPTNYTDEHTYATVGEEGRYTHLRMPGGHDYSKPLPLVVALHGFGGSGQGNAQYMHLLDSIHENEHLLLYPDGTQNWLGQKRWNATNACCLFSGEVDDVGYLLGMIGEAVDRYGADPDGIVVTGLSNGGFMSHRMACEAGSSIRSIVALNGVTWDDFSLCQDTGRPDILHVHSTSDTVIRYEGGSTRGGSYPSSNETVQSWATRSGCDENWTFLGTRDLSFDDGIDETDEFEFLNCEYGNRVSHWRINAGSHVPPLNDLGWATQTLEWALSGFIRDSDGDGHRDDSDVFVYNPNEWEDSDLDGVGDNSDAFVDDPSEWEDTDWDGVGDNSDMFPYDSSEWVDFDGDGMGDNSDPDDDNDGWSDTEDAFPFDALEWLDSDGDGVGDNEDQDDDGDGWSDTEDGFPLDPSEHSDNDVDGVGDNEDQDDDNDGWSDDDELLCGQSSPLDGEQLPTDFDDDDICDPIDEDDDSDGFRDEEDRFPLDPSEWVDSDEDGIGNNADAFPEDGSEWVDTDMDGVGDNSDAFPEDGSEWVDTDGDGYGDNSDAFPEDGSEWV
;
A
#
# COMPACT_ATOMS: atom_id res chain seq x y z
N MET A 1 -21.53 -4.48 41.29
CA MET A 1 -20.89 -5.67 41.88
C MET A 1 -19.53 -5.79 41.19
N ARG A 2 -18.50 -5.66 41.99
CA ARG A 2 -17.08 -5.67 41.53
C ARG A 2 -16.63 -7.13 41.44
N GLY A 3 -16.00 -7.53 40.33
CA GLY A 3 -15.30 -8.80 40.18
C GLY A 3 -13.85 -8.51 39.76
N SER A 4 -12.95 -8.79 40.67
CA SER A 4 -11.49 -8.60 40.54
C SER A 4 -10.88 -9.74 39.73
N ALA A 5 -10.10 -9.46 38.69
CA ALA A 5 -9.26 -10.43 38.00
C ALA A 5 -7.83 -10.32 38.51
N THR A 6 -7.32 -11.42 39.04
CA THR A 6 -5.99 -11.56 39.61
C THR A 6 -5.01 -11.93 38.51
N ALA A 7 -4.03 -11.09 38.25
CA ALA A 7 -2.92 -11.39 37.36
C ALA A 7 -1.86 -12.22 38.11
N VAL A 8 -1.47 -13.36 37.54
CA VAL A 8 -0.35 -14.18 38.03
C VAL A 8 0.90 -13.79 37.25
N ALA A 9 1.82 -13.16 37.93
CA ALA A 9 3.15 -12.86 37.40
C ALA A 9 4.08 -14.08 37.62
N ILE A 10 4.61 -14.63 36.52
CA ILE A 10 5.68 -15.66 36.58
C ILE A 10 7.01 -14.94 36.46
N THR A 11 7.77 -14.96 37.53
CA THR A 11 9.13 -14.42 37.61
C THR A 11 10.12 -15.48 37.13
N LEU A 12 10.79 -15.24 36.03
CA LEU A 12 11.90 -16.07 35.54
C LEU A 12 13.21 -15.57 36.17
N LEU A 13 13.82 -16.39 37.02
CA LEU A 13 15.16 -16.12 37.56
C LEU A 13 16.23 -16.43 36.51
N LEU A 14 16.94 -15.41 36.06
CA LEU A 14 18.22 -15.57 35.34
C LEU A 14 19.33 -15.86 36.37
N VAL A 15 19.95 -17.04 36.27
CA VAL A 15 21.23 -17.32 36.94
C VAL A 15 22.35 -17.05 35.93
N ILE A 16 23.06 -15.96 36.14
CA ILE A 16 24.29 -15.65 35.41
C ILE A 16 25.45 -16.34 36.18
N SER A 17 26.08 -17.34 35.58
CA SER A 17 27.39 -17.82 36.02
C SER A 17 28.43 -17.41 34.97
N THR A 18 29.26 -16.47 35.35
CA THR A 18 30.49 -16.11 34.64
C THR A 18 31.55 -17.22 34.82
N LEU A 19 32.01 -17.77 33.70
CA LEU A 19 33.31 -18.46 33.66
C LEU A 19 33.99 -18.10 32.33
N SER A 20 35.01 -17.28 32.45
CA SER A 20 35.99 -17.03 31.41
C SER A 20 36.96 -18.18 31.30
N THR A 21 37.09 -18.78 30.12
CA THR A 21 38.39 -19.38 29.68
C THR A 21 38.45 -19.31 28.16
N SER A 22 39.52 -18.70 27.70
CA SER A 22 39.99 -18.71 26.34
C SER A 22 40.28 -20.13 25.83
N GLY A 23 39.69 -20.48 24.68
CA GLY A 23 40.02 -21.68 23.96
C GLY A 23 39.46 -21.56 22.54
N SER A 24 40.33 -21.29 21.58
CA SER A 24 40.07 -21.43 20.16
C SER A 24 39.79 -22.92 19.85
N GLY A 25 38.50 -23.26 19.73
CA GLY A 25 38.07 -24.58 19.28
C GLY A 25 37.17 -24.34 18.06
N GLY A 26 37.69 -24.66 16.88
CA GLY A 26 36.88 -24.77 15.68
C GLY A 26 35.72 -25.72 15.87
N LEU A 27 34.61 -25.43 15.20
CA LEU A 27 33.51 -26.39 15.06
C LEU A 27 34.08 -27.73 14.58
N PRO A 28 33.61 -28.88 15.09
CA PRO A 28 34.04 -30.15 14.56
C PRO A 28 33.58 -30.21 13.10
N GLU A 29 34.57 -30.33 12.20
CA GLU A 29 34.35 -30.83 10.85
C GLU A 29 33.58 -32.15 10.99
N LEU A 30 32.39 -32.24 10.43
CA LEU A 30 31.66 -33.48 10.26
C LEU A 30 32.53 -34.35 9.37
N GLU A 31 33.22 -35.33 9.99
CA GLU A 31 33.94 -36.33 9.25
C GLU A 31 32.96 -37.05 8.31
N ASN A 32 33.18 -36.85 7.02
CA ASN A 32 32.55 -37.62 5.96
C ASN A 32 32.70 -39.09 6.27
N PRO A 33 31.64 -39.91 6.42
CA PRO A 33 31.81 -41.34 6.65
C PRO A 33 32.59 -41.91 5.47
N GLU A 34 33.71 -42.56 5.77
CA GLU A 34 34.61 -43.11 4.78
C GLU A 34 33.86 -43.94 3.74
N LEU A 35 34.01 -43.56 2.48
CA LEU A 35 33.66 -44.35 1.30
C LEU A 35 34.41 -45.67 1.36
N SER A 36 33.82 -46.74 1.90
CA SER A 36 34.37 -48.06 1.81
C SER A 36 34.10 -48.64 0.43
N SER A 37 35.09 -48.57 -0.44
CA SER A 37 35.15 -49.38 -1.64
C SER A 37 35.49 -50.82 -1.22
N SER A 38 34.54 -51.74 -1.23
CA SER A 38 34.75 -53.18 -1.40
C SER A 38 33.38 -53.83 -1.49
N SER A 39 33.14 -54.84 -2.19
CA SER A 39 33.84 -55.98 -2.66
C SER A 39 32.90 -56.83 -3.50
N ASN A 40 33.38 -57.35 -4.58
CA ASN A 40 33.01 -58.60 -5.26
C ASN A 40 31.81 -59.37 -4.68
N ASP A 41 30.61 -59.02 -5.08
CA ASP A 41 29.49 -59.94 -5.15
C ASP A 41 29.27 -60.26 -6.61
N GLY A 42 29.56 -61.51 -6.95
CA GLY A 42 29.76 -62.05 -8.28
C GLY A 42 28.60 -61.95 -9.26
N TYR A 43 28.35 -60.74 -9.77
CA TYR A 43 27.65 -60.50 -11.03
C TYR A 43 28.54 -59.58 -11.88
N GLY A 44 28.71 -59.94 -13.15
CA GLY A 44 29.69 -59.34 -14.05
C GLY A 44 29.55 -57.83 -14.25
N PRO A 45 30.62 -57.18 -14.72
CA PRO A 45 30.67 -55.76 -14.83
C PRO A 45 29.81 -55.28 -15.99
N THR A 46 28.65 -54.72 -15.68
CA THR A 46 28.10 -53.69 -16.51
C THR A 46 28.87 -52.40 -16.21
N ASN A 47 29.35 -51.70 -17.23
CA ASN A 47 30.12 -50.46 -17.10
C ASN A 47 29.24 -49.36 -16.45
N TYR A 48 29.19 -49.36 -15.13
CA TYR A 48 28.66 -48.25 -14.37
C TYR A 48 29.78 -47.29 -14.04
N THR A 49 29.76 -46.13 -14.64
CA THR A 49 30.51 -44.96 -14.17
C THR A 49 29.97 -44.58 -12.79
N ASP A 50 30.83 -44.16 -11.86
CA ASP A 50 30.55 -43.79 -10.47
C ASP A 50 29.60 -42.59 -10.35
N GLU A 51 28.33 -42.76 -10.68
CA GLU A 51 27.32 -41.66 -10.64
C GLU A 51 26.42 -41.77 -9.40
N HIS A 52 26.60 -42.72 -8.52
CA HIS A 52 25.77 -42.93 -7.33
C HIS A 52 26.52 -42.84 -6.04
N THR A 53 25.91 -42.20 -5.04
CA THR A 53 26.37 -42.22 -3.64
C THR A 53 25.56 -43.25 -2.86
N TYR A 54 26.20 -43.90 -1.86
CA TYR A 54 25.55 -44.90 -1.02
C TYR A 54 25.72 -44.53 0.45
N ALA A 55 24.65 -44.67 1.20
CA ALA A 55 24.69 -44.69 2.65
C ALA A 55 24.20 -46.06 3.15
N THR A 56 24.60 -46.44 4.37
CA THR A 56 24.07 -47.63 5.04
C THR A 56 23.08 -47.16 6.10
N VAL A 57 21.85 -47.61 6.01
CA VAL A 57 20.75 -47.24 6.91
C VAL A 57 20.14 -48.49 7.55
N GLY A 58 19.50 -48.34 8.71
CA GLY A 58 18.81 -49.38 9.43
C GLY A 58 19.51 -49.80 10.73
N GLU A 59 18.90 -50.73 11.45
CA GLU A 59 19.33 -51.20 12.75
C GLU A 59 20.33 -52.35 12.68
N GLU A 60 21.06 -52.63 13.77
CA GLU A 60 22.04 -53.67 13.83
C GLU A 60 21.47 -55.05 13.45
N GLY A 61 22.06 -55.66 12.42
CA GLY A 61 21.65 -56.96 11.88
C GLY A 61 20.61 -56.88 10.74
N ARG A 62 20.09 -55.69 10.40
CA ARG A 62 19.15 -55.47 9.30
C ARG A 62 19.49 -54.17 8.51
N TYR A 63 20.76 -54.00 8.19
CA TYR A 63 21.17 -52.84 7.35
C TYR A 63 20.80 -53.02 5.89
N THR A 64 20.53 -51.91 5.24
CA THR A 64 20.40 -51.85 3.80
C THR A 64 21.18 -50.65 3.24
N HIS A 65 21.23 -50.56 1.92
CA HIS A 65 21.79 -49.41 1.23
C HIS A 65 20.68 -48.43 0.87
N LEU A 66 20.90 -47.19 1.21
CA LEU A 66 20.20 -46.07 0.62
C LEU A 66 21.03 -45.59 -0.57
N ARG A 67 20.45 -45.56 -1.75
CA ARG A 67 21.07 -45.10 -2.97
C ARG A 67 20.59 -43.69 -3.31
N MET A 68 21.50 -42.83 -3.73
CA MET A 68 21.24 -41.42 -3.99
C MET A 68 21.85 -41.02 -5.34
N PRO A 69 21.31 -40.01 -6.05
CA PRO A 69 21.96 -39.40 -7.19
C PRO A 69 23.39 -38.95 -6.84
N GLY A 70 24.31 -39.01 -7.80
CA GLY A 70 25.69 -38.53 -7.59
C GLY A 70 25.70 -37.03 -7.30
N GLY A 71 26.36 -36.66 -6.18
CA GLY A 71 26.43 -35.25 -5.77
C GLY A 71 25.16 -34.71 -5.11
N HIS A 72 24.25 -35.59 -4.65
CA HIS A 72 23.05 -35.19 -3.93
C HIS A 72 23.38 -34.28 -2.74
N ASP A 73 22.74 -33.11 -2.71
CA ASP A 73 22.79 -32.15 -1.63
C ASP A 73 21.69 -32.47 -0.61
N TYR A 74 22.08 -32.82 0.62
CA TYR A 74 21.13 -33.23 1.67
C TYR A 74 20.24 -32.08 2.16
N SER A 75 20.58 -30.85 1.84
CA SER A 75 19.74 -29.71 2.10
C SER A 75 18.63 -29.50 1.04
N LYS A 76 18.68 -30.27 -0.05
CA LYS A 76 17.69 -30.25 -1.14
C LYS A 76 16.92 -31.58 -1.14
N PRO A 77 15.77 -31.64 -0.46
CA PRO A 77 15.05 -32.89 -0.29
C PRO A 77 14.61 -33.52 -1.60
N LEU A 78 14.74 -34.85 -1.69
CA LEU A 78 14.29 -35.63 -2.84
C LEU A 78 13.29 -36.70 -2.41
N PRO A 79 12.34 -37.09 -3.27
CA PRO A 79 11.45 -38.22 -2.99
C PRO A 79 12.20 -39.47 -2.65
N LEU A 80 11.64 -40.28 -1.76
CA LEU A 80 12.21 -41.57 -1.36
C LEU A 80 11.34 -42.72 -1.87
N VAL A 81 11.91 -43.59 -2.68
CA VAL A 81 11.29 -44.84 -3.12
C VAL A 81 11.77 -46.00 -2.25
N VAL A 82 10.85 -46.72 -1.63
CA VAL A 82 11.13 -47.93 -0.79
C VAL A 82 10.67 -49.17 -1.55
N ALA A 83 11.62 -49.98 -2.02
CA ALA A 83 11.37 -51.16 -2.85
C ALA A 83 11.35 -52.45 -2.03
N LEU A 84 10.21 -53.12 -1.96
CA LEU A 84 9.95 -54.31 -1.13
C LEU A 84 9.89 -55.59 -1.97
N HIS A 85 10.80 -56.55 -1.68
CA HIS A 85 10.92 -57.78 -2.46
C HIS A 85 9.79 -58.80 -2.20
N GLY A 86 9.56 -59.69 -3.16
CA GLY A 86 8.68 -60.84 -3.03
C GLY A 86 9.28 -61.93 -2.09
N PHE A 87 8.46 -62.93 -1.71
CA PHE A 87 8.87 -64.02 -0.86
C PHE A 87 10.08 -64.81 -1.42
N GLY A 88 11.14 -64.90 -0.62
CA GLY A 88 12.39 -65.56 -0.98
C GLY A 88 13.34 -64.73 -1.85
N GLY A 89 12.93 -63.54 -2.23
CA GLY A 89 13.73 -62.57 -2.99
C GLY A 89 14.72 -61.78 -2.11
N SER A 90 15.24 -60.69 -2.66
CA SER A 90 16.06 -59.69 -1.95
C SER A 90 15.70 -58.29 -2.40
N GLY A 91 15.96 -57.29 -1.55
CA GLY A 91 15.74 -55.89 -1.86
C GLY A 91 16.43 -55.46 -3.17
N GLN A 92 17.74 -55.77 -3.28
CA GLN A 92 18.53 -55.47 -4.48
C GLN A 92 17.94 -56.15 -5.73
N GLY A 93 17.59 -57.44 -5.65
CA GLY A 93 17.02 -58.17 -6.78
C GLY A 93 15.67 -57.65 -7.22
N ASN A 94 14.85 -57.16 -6.28
CA ASN A 94 13.57 -56.52 -6.59
C ASN A 94 13.75 -55.10 -7.20
N ALA A 95 14.65 -54.30 -6.64
CA ALA A 95 14.94 -52.97 -7.18
C ALA A 95 15.51 -53.05 -8.61
N GLN A 96 16.33 -54.10 -8.90
CA GLN A 96 16.81 -54.38 -10.26
C GLN A 96 15.67 -54.87 -11.17
N TYR A 97 14.81 -55.80 -10.72
CA TYR A 97 13.67 -56.29 -11.49
C TYR A 97 12.66 -55.18 -11.86
N MET A 98 12.45 -54.24 -10.95
CA MET A 98 11.58 -53.09 -11.13
C MET A 98 12.27 -51.91 -11.83
N HIS A 99 13.49 -52.07 -12.33
CA HIS A 99 14.31 -51.03 -12.99
C HIS A 99 14.52 -49.76 -12.16
N LEU A 100 14.32 -49.82 -10.83
CA LEU A 100 14.44 -48.67 -9.93
C LEU A 100 15.90 -48.27 -9.70
N LEU A 101 16.87 -49.18 -9.90
CA LEU A 101 18.28 -48.85 -9.77
C LEU A 101 18.78 -47.92 -10.89
N ASP A 102 18.16 -47.99 -12.07
CA ASP A 102 18.55 -47.24 -13.25
C ASP A 102 17.80 -45.91 -13.32
N SER A 103 16.62 -45.82 -12.69
CA SER A 103 15.74 -44.66 -12.71
C SER A 103 16.13 -43.50 -11.78
N ILE A 104 17.11 -43.71 -10.90
CA ILE A 104 17.48 -42.77 -9.83
C ILE A 104 17.88 -41.40 -10.39
N HIS A 105 18.62 -41.36 -11.50
CA HIS A 105 19.02 -40.11 -12.14
C HIS A 105 17.93 -39.49 -13.01
N GLU A 106 17.16 -40.34 -13.67
CA GLU A 106 16.12 -39.87 -14.59
C GLU A 106 14.94 -39.25 -13.86
N ASN A 107 14.62 -39.76 -12.67
CA ASN A 107 13.49 -39.35 -11.87
C ASN A 107 13.90 -38.65 -10.56
N GLU A 108 15.20 -38.35 -10.36
CA GLU A 108 15.73 -37.60 -9.22
C GLU A 108 15.11 -38.03 -7.87
N HIS A 109 15.34 -39.27 -7.46
CA HIS A 109 14.81 -39.82 -6.21
C HIS A 109 15.90 -40.57 -5.42
N LEU A 110 15.70 -40.74 -4.14
CA LEU A 110 16.43 -41.65 -3.29
C LEU A 110 15.81 -43.06 -3.37
N LEU A 111 16.61 -44.11 -3.26
CA LEU A 111 16.12 -45.48 -3.34
C LEU A 111 16.60 -46.31 -2.14
N LEU A 112 15.63 -46.82 -1.39
CA LEU A 112 15.83 -47.76 -0.27
C LEU A 112 15.30 -49.14 -0.68
N TYR A 113 16.12 -50.19 -0.54
CA TYR A 113 15.74 -51.56 -0.94
C TYR A 113 16.10 -52.59 0.13
N PRO A 114 15.41 -52.55 1.28
CA PRO A 114 15.73 -53.40 2.42
C PRO A 114 15.37 -54.87 2.20
N ASP A 115 15.96 -55.71 3.04
CA ASP A 115 15.63 -57.13 3.13
C ASP A 115 14.65 -57.41 4.28
N GLY A 116 13.63 -58.21 3.99
CA GLY A 116 12.74 -58.77 5.00
C GLY A 116 13.43 -59.83 5.85
N THR A 117 12.80 -60.21 6.95
CA THR A 117 13.32 -61.23 7.86
C THR A 117 13.42 -62.61 7.20
N GLN A 118 14.47 -63.37 7.58
CA GLN A 118 14.64 -64.73 7.08
C GLN A 118 13.87 -65.75 7.95
N ASN A 119 13.26 -66.72 7.28
CA ASN A 119 12.73 -67.91 7.94
C ASN A 119 13.85 -68.94 8.18
N TRP A 120 13.53 -70.03 8.81
CA TRP A 120 14.48 -71.09 9.11
C TRP A 120 15.10 -71.81 7.88
N LEU A 121 14.52 -71.59 6.69
CA LEU A 121 15.06 -72.07 5.42
C LEU A 121 15.94 -71.01 4.72
N GLY A 122 16.17 -69.84 5.34
CA GLY A 122 16.94 -68.78 4.78
C GLY A 122 16.15 -67.91 3.75
N GLN A 123 14.84 -68.12 3.62
CA GLN A 123 14.01 -67.33 2.70
C GLN A 123 13.59 -66.02 3.36
N LYS A 124 13.90 -64.92 2.74
CA LYS A 124 13.51 -63.57 3.16
C LYS A 124 12.02 -63.30 2.90
N ARG A 125 11.37 -62.58 3.79
CA ARG A 125 9.94 -62.27 3.71
C ARG A 125 9.59 -61.08 4.58
N TRP A 126 8.46 -60.48 4.26
CA TRP A 126 7.81 -59.45 5.06
C TRP A 126 6.65 -60.05 5.87
N ASN A 127 6.48 -59.59 7.10
CA ASN A 127 5.27 -59.83 7.87
C ASN A 127 4.19 -58.85 7.36
N ALA A 128 3.57 -59.19 6.25
CA ALA A 128 2.61 -58.38 5.53
C ALA A 128 1.17 -58.61 6.04
N THR A 129 0.22 -59.04 5.18
CA THR A 129 -1.13 -59.43 5.62
C THR A 129 -1.19 -60.87 6.07
N ASN A 130 -2.29 -61.25 6.77
CA ASN A 130 -2.52 -62.63 7.20
C ASN A 130 -2.64 -63.63 6.06
N ALA A 131 -2.94 -63.19 4.85
CA ALA A 131 -3.07 -64.03 3.66
C ALA A 131 -1.73 -64.46 3.05
N CYS A 132 -0.66 -63.68 3.26
CA CYS A 132 0.63 -63.98 2.65
C CYS A 132 1.62 -64.62 3.60
N CYS A 133 2.16 -65.71 3.07
CA CYS A 133 3.49 -66.21 3.35
C CYS A 133 3.72 -66.83 4.74
N LEU A 134 2.75 -67.56 5.27
CA LEU A 134 2.82 -68.49 6.39
C LEU A 134 3.89 -68.16 7.42
N PHE A 135 3.51 -67.82 8.60
CA PHE A 135 4.27 -67.46 9.79
C PHE A 135 4.29 -65.96 10.09
N SER A 136 3.20 -65.52 10.66
CA SER A 136 3.20 -64.37 11.55
C SER A 136 4.15 -64.64 12.73
N GLY A 137 5.41 -64.30 12.57
CA GLY A 137 6.26 -64.04 13.72
C GLY A 137 5.88 -62.66 14.26
N GLU A 138 6.23 -62.38 15.51
CA GLU A 138 6.06 -61.07 16.15
C GLU A 138 7.05 -60.01 15.57
N VAL A 139 7.33 -60.05 14.27
CA VAL A 139 8.28 -59.12 13.64
C VAL A 139 7.53 -57.85 13.25
N ASP A 140 7.98 -56.73 13.77
CA ASP A 140 7.49 -55.39 13.39
C ASP A 140 8.23 -54.86 12.16
N ASP A 141 7.79 -55.31 10.98
CA ASP A 141 8.36 -54.81 9.73
C ASP A 141 7.87 -53.42 9.38
N VAL A 142 6.73 -52.94 9.88
CA VAL A 142 6.27 -51.56 9.70
C VAL A 142 7.17 -50.60 10.47
N GLY A 143 7.40 -50.84 11.76
CA GLY A 143 8.32 -50.05 12.58
C GLY A 143 9.75 -50.04 12.03
N TYR A 144 10.23 -51.21 11.52
CA TYR A 144 11.53 -51.29 10.86
C TYR A 144 11.62 -50.42 9.60
N LEU A 145 10.63 -50.45 8.72
CA LEU A 145 10.61 -49.62 7.51
C LEU A 145 10.48 -48.13 7.84
N LEU A 146 9.63 -47.76 8.80
CA LEU A 146 9.51 -46.39 9.27
C LEU A 146 10.79 -45.86 9.90
N GLY A 147 11.53 -46.71 10.63
CA GLY A 147 12.83 -46.33 11.19
C GLY A 147 13.85 -45.97 10.11
N MET A 148 13.89 -46.73 9.02
CA MET A 148 14.78 -46.43 7.89
C MET A 148 14.32 -45.23 7.08
N ILE A 149 13.02 -45.05 6.89
CA ILE A 149 12.45 -43.85 6.25
C ILE A 149 12.82 -42.61 7.08
N GLY A 150 12.59 -42.65 8.40
CA GLY A 150 12.98 -41.56 9.29
C GLY A 150 14.47 -41.24 9.24
N GLU A 151 15.34 -42.28 9.23
CA GLU A 151 16.80 -42.08 9.08
C GLU A 151 17.15 -41.40 7.72
N ALA A 152 16.45 -41.77 6.64
CA ALA A 152 16.65 -41.19 5.32
C ALA A 152 16.22 -39.72 5.29
N VAL A 153 15.10 -39.38 5.95
CA VAL A 153 14.63 -38.00 6.12
C VAL A 153 15.60 -37.17 6.96
N ASP A 154 15.90 -37.66 8.17
CA ASP A 154 16.67 -36.89 9.15
C ASP A 154 18.12 -36.64 8.75
N ARG A 155 18.73 -37.51 7.93
CA ARG A 155 20.17 -37.52 7.69
C ARG A 155 20.61 -37.44 6.23
N TYR A 156 19.73 -37.79 5.31
CA TYR A 156 20.13 -37.97 3.91
C TYR A 156 19.24 -37.19 2.91
N GLY A 157 18.42 -36.27 3.39
CA GLY A 157 17.63 -35.39 2.53
C GLY A 157 16.54 -36.12 1.77
N ALA A 158 15.87 -37.10 2.39
CA ALA A 158 14.63 -37.64 1.86
C ALA A 158 13.48 -36.66 2.20
N ASP A 159 12.64 -36.34 1.23
CA ASP A 159 11.46 -35.52 1.47
C ASP A 159 10.38 -36.34 2.21
N PRO A 160 9.93 -35.94 3.39
CA PRO A 160 8.90 -36.64 4.14
C PRO A 160 7.56 -36.74 3.42
N ASP A 161 7.26 -35.81 2.53
CA ASP A 161 6.03 -35.77 1.73
C ASP A 161 6.16 -36.54 0.41
N GLY A 162 7.36 -36.95 0.04
CA GLY A 162 7.69 -37.70 -1.17
C GLY A 162 7.92 -39.20 -0.97
N ILE A 163 7.41 -39.82 0.08
CA ILE A 163 7.65 -41.25 0.38
C ILE A 163 6.77 -42.16 -0.47
N VAL A 164 7.38 -42.94 -1.36
CA VAL A 164 6.72 -43.93 -2.22
C VAL A 164 7.13 -45.36 -1.76
N VAL A 165 6.15 -46.20 -1.49
CA VAL A 165 6.43 -47.61 -1.15
C VAL A 165 5.96 -48.52 -2.29
N THR A 166 6.88 -49.26 -2.90
CA THR A 166 6.56 -50.18 -3.99
C THR A 166 7.01 -51.62 -3.68
N GLY A 167 6.32 -52.61 -4.23
CA GLY A 167 6.73 -53.99 -3.97
C GLY A 167 6.00 -55.01 -4.84
N LEU A 168 6.66 -56.18 -5.03
CA LEU A 168 6.14 -57.32 -5.75
C LEU A 168 5.65 -58.41 -4.80
N SER A 169 4.50 -59.04 -5.08
CA SER A 169 4.02 -60.22 -4.37
C SER A 169 3.95 -59.98 -2.85
N ASN A 170 4.73 -60.69 -2.02
CA ASN A 170 4.83 -60.44 -0.58
C ASN A 170 5.20 -58.96 -0.26
N GLY A 171 6.04 -58.32 -1.09
CA GLY A 171 6.33 -56.89 -1.01
C GLY A 171 5.12 -56.01 -1.36
N GLY A 172 4.31 -56.43 -2.33
CA GLY A 172 3.04 -55.76 -2.67
C GLY A 172 2.00 -55.85 -1.55
N PHE A 173 1.89 -57.00 -0.88
CA PHE A 173 1.08 -57.13 0.35
C PHE A 173 1.62 -56.19 1.46
N MET A 174 2.96 -56.10 1.59
CA MET A 174 3.56 -55.20 2.57
C MET A 174 3.35 -53.73 2.23
N SER A 175 3.35 -53.35 0.96
CA SER A 175 3.00 -52.00 0.54
C SER A 175 1.59 -51.62 0.98
N HIS A 176 0.59 -52.50 0.79
CA HIS A 176 -0.75 -52.31 1.32
C HIS A 176 -0.77 -52.21 2.86
N ARG A 177 0.04 -53.00 3.56
CA ARG A 177 0.16 -52.89 5.01
C ARG A 177 0.75 -51.56 5.44
N MET A 178 1.78 -51.11 4.79
CA MET A 178 2.34 -49.76 5.03
C MET A 178 1.31 -48.65 4.83
N ALA A 179 0.53 -48.72 3.76
CA ALA A 179 -0.57 -47.78 3.54
C ALA A 179 -1.64 -47.81 4.63
N CYS A 180 -1.86 -48.97 5.28
CA CYS A 180 -2.82 -49.13 6.38
C CYS A 180 -2.28 -48.62 7.72
N GLU A 181 -1.04 -48.98 8.07
CA GLU A 181 -0.48 -48.78 9.41
C GLU A 181 0.40 -47.52 9.51
N ALA A 182 0.81 -46.94 8.35
CA ALA A 182 1.69 -45.77 8.25
C ALA A 182 1.21 -44.77 7.15
N GLY A 183 -0.05 -44.77 6.82
CA GLY A 183 -0.57 -44.02 5.69
C GLY A 183 -0.37 -42.50 5.74
N SER A 184 -0.25 -41.90 6.93
CA SER A 184 0.05 -40.49 7.12
C SER A 184 1.51 -40.12 6.84
N SER A 185 2.41 -41.13 6.79
CA SER A 185 3.84 -40.93 6.50
C SER A 185 4.22 -41.43 5.11
N ILE A 186 3.25 -41.72 4.26
CA ILE A 186 3.44 -42.26 2.92
C ILE A 186 2.60 -41.48 1.95
N ARG A 187 3.22 -40.96 0.89
CA ARG A 187 2.52 -40.28 -0.21
C ARG A 187 1.72 -41.26 -1.06
N SER A 188 2.37 -42.32 -1.49
CA SER A 188 1.76 -43.30 -2.38
C SER A 188 2.31 -44.70 -2.24
N ILE A 189 1.51 -45.70 -2.64
CA ILE A 189 2.02 -47.07 -2.83
C ILE A 189 1.84 -47.51 -4.27
N VAL A 190 2.77 -48.37 -4.74
CA VAL A 190 2.68 -49.10 -6.00
C VAL A 190 2.80 -50.58 -5.73
N ALA A 191 1.68 -51.31 -5.65
CA ALA A 191 1.66 -52.69 -5.29
C ALA A 191 1.49 -53.62 -6.52
N LEU A 192 2.52 -54.39 -6.87
CA LEU A 192 2.51 -55.32 -7.98
C LEU A 192 2.18 -56.72 -7.50
N ASN A 193 1.10 -57.32 -8.01
CA ASN A 193 0.67 -58.72 -7.76
C ASN A 193 0.65 -59.10 -6.26
N GLY A 194 0.30 -58.12 -5.42
CA GLY A 194 0.02 -58.30 -4.01
C GLY A 194 -1.28 -57.60 -3.65
N VAL A 195 -2.05 -58.11 -2.72
CA VAL A 195 -3.40 -57.60 -2.40
C VAL A 195 -3.50 -57.28 -0.90
N THR A 196 -4.57 -56.61 -0.50
CA THR A 196 -4.82 -56.23 0.90
C THR A 196 -5.39 -57.43 1.73
N TRP A 197 -5.91 -57.15 2.93
CA TRP A 197 -6.59 -58.18 3.74
C TRP A 197 -7.93 -58.57 3.14
N ASP A 198 -8.32 -59.85 3.28
CA ASP A 198 -9.66 -60.32 2.95
C ASP A 198 -10.74 -59.63 3.81
N ASP A 199 -10.44 -59.43 5.09
CA ASP A 199 -11.19 -58.56 6.00
C ASP A 199 -10.53 -57.17 6.08
N PHE A 200 -10.98 -56.24 5.26
CA PHE A 200 -10.39 -54.89 5.20
C PHE A 200 -10.57 -54.05 6.49
N SER A 201 -11.44 -54.53 7.44
CA SER A 201 -11.55 -53.91 8.76
C SER A 201 -10.28 -54.02 9.61
N LEU A 202 -9.39 -54.96 9.24
CA LEU A 202 -8.07 -55.11 9.85
C LEU A 202 -7.07 -54.01 9.43
N CYS A 203 -7.34 -53.33 8.34
CA CYS A 203 -6.54 -52.19 7.88
C CYS A 203 -6.82 -50.96 8.76
N GLN A 204 -5.81 -50.52 9.51
CA GLN A 204 -5.93 -49.37 10.38
C GLN A 204 -6.11 -48.08 9.52
N ASP A 205 -6.78 -47.11 10.09
CA ASP A 205 -7.04 -45.84 9.42
C ASP A 205 -6.03 -44.76 9.87
N THR A 206 -4.84 -44.80 9.32
CA THR A 206 -3.73 -43.91 9.71
C THR A 206 -3.49 -42.79 8.69
N GLY A 207 -4.16 -42.79 7.55
CA GLY A 207 -3.97 -41.76 6.49
C GLY A 207 -4.61 -42.19 5.18
N ARG A 208 -4.44 -41.35 4.17
CA ARG A 208 -5.02 -41.54 2.81
C ARG A 208 -3.92 -41.40 1.74
N PRO A 209 -2.95 -42.33 1.67
CA PRO A 209 -1.99 -42.28 0.57
C PRO A 209 -2.67 -42.56 -0.78
N ASP A 210 -2.03 -42.17 -1.87
CA ASP A 210 -2.40 -42.58 -3.20
C ASP A 210 -2.16 -44.09 -3.38
N ILE A 211 -3.08 -44.84 -3.98
CA ILE A 211 -3.03 -46.28 -4.16
C ILE A 211 -2.96 -46.62 -5.65
N LEU A 212 -1.82 -47.10 -6.10
CA LEU A 212 -1.71 -47.79 -7.38
C LEU A 212 -1.59 -49.30 -7.16
N HIS A 213 -2.65 -50.00 -7.54
CA HIS A 213 -2.65 -51.45 -7.52
C HIS A 213 -2.45 -51.99 -8.93
N VAL A 214 -1.35 -52.70 -9.17
CA VAL A 214 -1.02 -53.30 -10.46
C VAL A 214 -1.15 -54.81 -10.34
N HIS A 215 -1.96 -55.43 -11.19
CA HIS A 215 -2.18 -56.88 -11.11
C HIS A 215 -2.29 -57.57 -12.46
N SER A 216 -1.58 -58.70 -12.58
CA SER A 216 -1.57 -59.54 -13.79
C SER A 216 -2.77 -60.47 -13.84
N THR A 217 -3.52 -60.46 -14.95
CA THR A 217 -4.78 -61.25 -15.08
C THR A 217 -4.54 -62.77 -15.14
N SER A 218 -3.35 -63.25 -15.53
CA SER A 218 -3.01 -64.66 -15.59
C SER A 218 -2.08 -65.11 -14.43
N ASP A 219 -2.04 -64.29 -13.33
CA ASP A 219 -1.32 -64.67 -12.14
C ASP A 219 -1.88 -65.98 -11.52
N THR A 220 -1.03 -67.01 -11.43
CA THR A 220 -1.39 -68.31 -10.87
C THR A 220 -0.96 -68.49 -9.43
N VAL A 221 -0.19 -67.52 -8.87
CA VAL A 221 0.31 -67.56 -7.47
C VAL A 221 -0.62 -66.74 -6.57
N ILE A 222 -0.78 -65.49 -6.86
CA ILE A 222 -1.77 -64.59 -6.24
C ILE A 222 -2.81 -64.28 -7.32
N ARG A 223 -3.89 -65.03 -7.33
CA ARG A 223 -4.86 -64.98 -8.41
C ARG A 223 -5.57 -63.64 -8.46
N TYR A 224 -5.74 -63.14 -9.67
CA TYR A 224 -6.47 -61.91 -9.94
C TYR A 224 -7.89 -61.92 -9.33
N GLU A 225 -8.60 -63.05 -9.47
CA GLU A 225 -9.96 -63.28 -8.96
C GLU A 225 -10.03 -63.57 -7.45
N GLY A 226 -8.93 -63.41 -6.73
CA GLY A 226 -8.84 -63.77 -5.33
C GLY A 226 -8.59 -65.25 -5.08
N GLY A 227 -8.41 -65.60 -3.83
CA GLY A 227 -8.12 -67.00 -3.50
C GLY A 227 -7.69 -67.22 -2.07
N SER A 228 -6.88 -68.24 -1.85
CA SER A 228 -6.30 -68.56 -0.56
C SER A 228 -4.89 -69.12 -0.69
N THR A 229 -4.03 -68.75 0.22
CA THR A 229 -2.72 -69.36 0.48
C THR A 229 -2.82 -70.27 1.71
N ARG A 230 -1.67 -70.85 2.12
CA ARG A 230 -1.62 -71.54 3.41
C ARG A 230 -1.76 -70.60 4.62
N GLY A 231 -1.65 -69.27 4.43
CA GLY A 231 -1.79 -68.26 5.48
C GLY A 231 -3.23 -67.82 5.71
N GLY A 232 -4.08 -67.89 4.68
CA GLY A 232 -5.48 -67.47 4.75
C GLY A 232 -6.05 -67.11 3.38
N SER A 233 -7.30 -66.66 3.35
CA SER A 233 -7.94 -66.09 2.14
C SER A 233 -7.42 -64.70 1.86
N TYR A 234 -7.53 -64.30 0.61
CA TYR A 234 -7.23 -62.93 0.14
C TYR A 234 -8.24 -62.50 -0.90
N PRO A 235 -8.56 -61.18 -0.97
CA PRO A 235 -9.55 -60.65 -1.90
C PRO A 235 -9.05 -60.73 -3.35
N SER A 236 -9.97 -60.56 -4.30
CA SER A 236 -9.60 -60.32 -5.69
C SER A 236 -8.90 -58.95 -5.83
N SER A 237 -8.21 -58.75 -6.93
CA SER A 237 -7.63 -57.49 -7.32
C SER A 237 -8.68 -56.37 -7.32
N ASN A 238 -9.85 -56.65 -7.88
CA ASN A 238 -10.97 -55.70 -7.92
C ASN A 238 -11.51 -55.35 -6.51
N GLU A 239 -11.66 -56.32 -5.63
CA GLU A 239 -12.09 -56.09 -4.25
C GLU A 239 -11.03 -55.29 -3.46
N THR A 240 -9.74 -55.51 -3.74
CA THR A 240 -8.63 -54.75 -3.14
C THR A 240 -8.78 -53.25 -3.45
N VAL A 241 -8.89 -52.87 -4.73
CA VAL A 241 -9.00 -51.43 -5.10
C VAL A 241 -10.35 -50.85 -4.69
N GLN A 242 -11.45 -51.61 -4.77
CA GLN A 242 -12.76 -51.16 -4.30
C GLN A 242 -12.76 -50.85 -2.78
N SER A 243 -12.03 -51.64 -1.99
CA SER A 243 -11.88 -51.40 -0.53
C SER A 243 -11.16 -50.07 -0.25
N TRP A 244 -10.12 -49.79 -1.02
CA TRP A 244 -9.41 -48.52 -0.91
C TRP A 244 -10.24 -47.35 -1.39
N ALA A 245 -10.96 -47.49 -2.55
CA ALA A 245 -11.85 -46.47 -3.07
C ALA A 245 -12.98 -46.14 -2.09
N THR A 246 -13.59 -47.17 -1.50
CA THR A 246 -14.63 -47.01 -0.47
C THR A 246 -14.08 -46.24 0.76
N ARG A 247 -12.87 -46.57 1.22
CA ARG A 247 -12.21 -45.85 2.32
C ARG A 247 -11.89 -44.40 1.98
N SER A 248 -11.55 -44.14 0.74
CA SER A 248 -11.21 -42.80 0.23
C SER A 248 -12.43 -41.98 -0.18
N GLY A 249 -13.65 -42.53 -0.04
CA GLY A 249 -14.87 -41.82 -0.41
C GLY A 249 -14.97 -41.51 -1.91
N CYS A 250 -14.37 -42.35 -2.75
CA CYS A 250 -14.40 -42.17 -4.20
C CYS A 250 -15.75 -42.62 -4.77
N ASP A 251 -15.99 -42.34 -6.07
CA ASP A 251 -17.14 -42.85 -6.82
C ASP A 251 -17.22 -44.38 -6.71
N GLU A 252 -18.43 -44.93 -6.82
CA GLU A 252 -18.65 -46.40 -6.72
C GLU A 252 -17.98 -47.19 -7.84
N ASN A 253 -17.82 -46.59 -9.02
CA ASN A 253 -17.30 -47.23 -10.22
C ASN A 253 -16.04 -46.53 -10.71
N TRP A 254 -15.07 -47.32 -11.13
CA TRP A 254 -13.89 -46.79 -11.79
C TRP A 254 -14.15 -46.34 -13.23
N THR A 255 -13.30 -45.43 -13.69
CA THR A 255 -13.28 -44.95 -15.09
C THR A 255 -12.09 -45.58 -15.79
N PHE A 256 -12.30 -46.09 -17.00
CA PHE A 256 -11.20 -46.51 -17.87
C PHE A 256 -10.53 -45.27 -18.47
N LEU A 257 -9.24 -45.14 -18.27
CA LEU A 257 -8.45 -43.99 -18.72
C LEU A 257 -7.68 -44.24 -20.00
N GLY A 258 -7.32 -45.49 -20.28
CA GLY A 258 -6.56 -45.85 -21.46
C GLY A 258 -5.77 -47.13 -21.29
N THR A 259 -4.78 -47.33 -22.14
CA THR A 259 -3.84 -48.46 -22.09
C THR A 259 -2.41 -47.96 -22.07
N ARG A 260 -1.49 -48.76 -21.53
CA ARG A 260 -0.05 -48.48 -21.49
C ARG A 260 0.77 -49.76 -21.65
N ASP A 261 2.01 -49.60 -22.10
CA ASP A 261 3.01 -50.66 -22.22
C ASP A 261 3.86 -50.69 -20.95
N LEU A 262 3.64 -51.71 -20.08
CA LEU A 262 4.40 -51.94 -18.85
C LEU A 262 5.20 -53.23 -18.84
N SER A 263 4.83 -54.17 -19.69
CA SER A 263 5.46 -55.48 -19.77
C SER A 263 5.76 -55.83 -21.23
N PHE A 264 6.92 -56.46 -21.44
CA PHE A 264 7.44 -56.78 -22.77
C PHE A 264 7.77 -55.51 -23.61
N ASP A 265 9.01 -55.34 -23.87
CA ASP A 265 9.51 -54.23 -24.72
C ASP A 265 9.17 -54.47 -26.22
N ASP A 266 7.87 -54.67 -26.51
CA ASP A 266 7.39 -54.98 -27.83
C ASP A 266 6.47 -53.87 -28.42
N GLY A 267 6.23 -52.80 -27.67
CA GLY A 267 5.44 -51.63 -28.07
C GLY A 267 3.94 -51.94 -28.18
N ILE A 268 3.45 -52.94 -27.47
CA ILE A 268 2.02 -53.29 -27.38
C ILE A 268 1.50 -52.89 -25.99
N ASP A 269 0.54 -51.99 -25.96
CA ASP A 269 -0.15 -51.58 -24.74
C ASP A 269 -1.00 -52.74 -24.17
N GLU A 270 -0.40 -53.61 -23.35
CA GLU A 270 -1.08 -54.75 -22.74
C GLU A 270 -1.71 -54.43 -21.38
N THR A 271 -1.49 -53.22 -20.82
CA THR A 271 -1.99 -52.86 -19.51
C THR A 271 -3.14 -51.88 -19.60
N ASP A 272 -4.32 -52.27 -19.12
CA ASP A 272 -5.46 -51.39 -18.97
C ASP A 272 -5.35 -50.53 -17.72
N GLU A 273 -5.63 -49.25 -17.84
CA GLU A 273 -5.60 -48.26 -16.77
C GLU A 273 -7.01 -47.88 -16.32
N PHE A 274 -7.28 -47.98 -15.03
CA PHE A 274 -8.54 -47.58 -14.41
C PHE A 274 -8.28 -46.72 -13.20
N GLU A 275 -9.16 -45.76 -12.93
CA GLU A 275 -9.10 -44.90 -11.74
C GLU A 275 -10.49 -44.66 -11.16
N PHE A 276 -10.61 -44.63 -9.83
CA PHE A 276 -11.79 -44.17 -9.14
C PHE A 276 -11.70 -42.63 -8.99
N LEU A 277 -12.76 -41.95 -9.43
CA LEU A 277 -12.77 -40.47 -9.44
C LEU A 277 -13.45 -39.90 -8.19
N ASN A 278 -13.34 -38.58 -8.01
CA ASN A 278 -14.03 -37.81 -6.99
C ASN A 278 -13.82 -38.32 -5.55
N CYS A 279 -12.62 -38.74 -5.20
CA CYS A 279 -12.31 -39.17 -3.85
C CYS A 279 -12.42 -38.02 -2.87
N GLU A 280 -13.15 -38.21 -1.77
CA GLU A 280 -13.46 -37.15 -0.78
C GLU A 280 -12.22 -36.51 -0.14
N TYR A 281 -11.14 -37.29 0.01
CA TYR A 281 -9.91 -36.84 0.65
C TYR A 281 -8.83 -36.37 -0.33
N GLY A 282 -9.14 -36.29 -1.62
CA GLY A 282 -8.24 -35.81 -2.67
C GLY A 282 -7.13 -36.79 -3.08
N ASN A 283 -7.01 -37.94 -2.41
CA ASN A 283 -6.09 -38.99 -2.81
C ASN A 283 -6.63 -39.79 -4.01
N ARG A 284 -5.73 -40.49 -4.71
CA ARG A 284 -6.08 -41.29 -5.90
C ARG A 284 -6.10 -42.77 -5.59
N VAL A 285 -7.01 -43.49 -6.26
CA VAL A 285 -7.09 -44.96 -6.23
C VAL A 285 -7.17 -45.46 -7.65
N SER A 286 -6.06 -46.02 -8.14
CA SER A 286 -5.92 -46.49 -9.50
C SER A 286 -5.66 -48.01 -9.55
N HIS A 287 -6.16 -48.64 -10.59
CA HIS A 287 -5.94 -50.06 -10.89
C HIS A 287 -5.38 -50.21 -12.31
N TRP A 288 -4.16 -50.70 -12.40
CA TRP A 288 -3.56 -51.07 -13.68
C TRP A 288 -3.58 -52.58 -13.85
N ARG A 289 -4.17 -53.05 -14.89
CA ARG A 289 -4.43 -54.48 -15.15
C ARG A 289 -3.55 -54.97 -16.28
N ILE A 290 -2.49 -55.75 -15.96
CA ILE A 290 -1.61 -56.36 -16.97
C ILE A 290 -2.33 -57.57 -17.59
N ASN A 291 -2.79 -57.42 -18.83
CA ASN A 291 -3.52 -58.48 -19.54
C ASN A 291 -2.58 -59.66 -19.88
N ALA A 292 -3.01 -60.86 -19.56
CA ALA A 292 -2.23 -62.11 -19.73
C ALA A 292 -0.90 -62.15 -18.99
N GLY A 293 -0.56 -61.20 -18.14
CA GLY A 293 0.65 -61.16 -17.33
C GLY A 293 0.70 -62.32 -16.32
N SER A 294 1.90 -62.79 -16.01
CA SER A 294 2.16 -63.84 -14.99
C SER A 294 2.37 -63.22 -13.62
N HIS A 295 2.65 -64.04 -12.58
CA HIS A 295 2.96 -63.56 -11.21
C HIS A 295 4.20 -62.65 -11.15
N VAL A 296 5.19 -62.89 -12.00
CA VAL A 296 6.36 -62.04 -12.21
C VAL A 296 6.38 -61.70 -13.69
N PRO A 297 5.62 -60.69 -14.10
CA PRO A 297 5.59 -60.28 -15.51
C PRO A 297 6.95 -59.71 -15.90
N PRO A 298 7.45 -59.97 -17.10
CA PRO A 298 8.65 -59.25 -17.56
C PRO A 298 8.29 -57.79 -17.71
N LEU A 299 8.88 -56.93 -16.89
CA LEU A 299 8.68 -55.47 -16.97
C LEU A 299 9.59 -54.90 -18.05
N ASN A 300 9.13 -53.88 -18.78
CA ASN A 300 9.99 -53.24 -19.75
C ASN A 300 11.07 -52.37 -19.09
N ASP A 301 12.20 -52.15 -19.76
CA ASP A 301 13.44 -51.70 -19.15
C ASP A 301 13.30 -50.33 -18.47
N LEU A 302 12.60 -49.37 -19.04
CA LEU A 302 12.43 -48.04 -18.45
C LEU A 302 10.96 -47.70 -18.15
N GLY A 303 10.04 -48.29 -18.89
CA GLY A 303 8.62 -47.92 -18.83
C GLY A 303 7.98 -48.16 -17.46
N TRP A 304 8.34 -49.28 -16.76
CA TRP A 304 7.78 -49.54 -15.44
C TRP A 304 8.15 -48.47 -14.42
N ALA A 305 9.47 -48.25 -14.19
CA ALA A 305 9.93 -47.30 -13.18
C ALA A 305 9.43 -45.88 -13.49
N THR A 306 9.60 -45.40 -14.73
CA THR A 306 9.19 -44.06 -15.14
C THR A 306 7.68 -43.86 -14.98
N GLN A 307 6.86 -44.75 -15.57
CA GLN A 307 5.40 -44.56 -15.54
C GLN A 307 4.79 -44.70 -14.14
N THR A 308 5.33 -45.63 -13.31
CA THR A 308 4.81 -45.81 -11.96
C THR A 308 5.25 -44.70 -11.01
N LEU A 309 6.47 -44.16 -11.18
CA LEU A 309 6.95 -43.03 -10.38
C LEU A 309 6.31 -41.71 -10.81
N GLU A 310 6.12 -41.47 -12.10
CA GLU A 310 5.31 -40.35 -12.58
C GLU A 310 3.91 -40.37 -11.98
N TRP A 311 3.27 -41.56 -11.94
CA TRP A 311 1.97 -41.69 -11.27
C TRP A 311 2.09 -41.44 -9.77
N ALA A 312 3.04 -42.07 -9.08
CA ALA A 312 3.16 -42.02 -7.63
C ALA A 312 3.55 -40.65 -7.10
N LEU A 313 4.28 -39.87 -7.89
CA LEU A 313 4.75 -38.52 -7.56
C LEU A 313 3.95 -37.41 -8.28
N SER A 314 2.88 -37.78 -9.02
CA SER A 314 2.04 -36.78 -9.66
C SER A 314 1.46 -35.81 -8.63
N GLY A 315 1.61 -34.50 -8.88
CA GLY A 315 1.23 -33.45 -7.92
C GLY A 315 2.13 -33.37 -6.68
N PHE A 316 3.27 -34.09 -6.67
CA PHE A 316 4.34 -33.82 -5.73
C PHE A 316 5.10 -32.57 -6.19
N ILE A 317 5.24 -31.62 -5.30
CA ILE A 317 6.00 -30.40 -5.53
C ILE A 317 7.17 -30.45 -4.54
N ARG A 318 8.35 -30.17 -5.04
CA ARG A 318 9.56 -30.18 -4.23
C ARG A 318 9.57 -28.98 -3.28
N ASP A 319 10.41 -29.10 -2.30
CA ASP A 319 10.96 -28.03 -1.53
C ASP A 319 12.47 -28.05 -1.85
N SER A 320 12.87 -27.20 -2.81
CA SER A 320 14.19 -27.35 -3.45
C SER A 320 15.35 -26.85 -2.60
N ASP A 321 15.10 -26.04 -1.59
CA ASP A 321 16.13 -25.51 -0.68
C ASP A 321 15.96 -25.98 0.78
N GLY A 322 14.82 -26.56 1.11
CA GLY A 322 14.58 -27.22 2.40
C GLY A 322 14.13 -26.29 3.51
N ASP A 323 13.54 -25.15 3.17
CA ASP A 323 13.08 -24.15 4.14
C ASP A 323 11.68 -24.46 4.72
N GLY A 324 10.95 -25.40 4.10
CA GLY A 324 9.59 -25.81 4.48
C GLY A 324 8.51 -25.21 3.57
N HIS A 325 8.86 -24.38 2.62
CA HIS A 325 8.00 -23.88 1.56
C HIS A 325 8.24 -24.68 0.27
N ARG A 326 7.16 -24.98 -0.47
CA ARG A 326 7.28 -25.77 -1.70
C ARG A 326 7.51 -24.87 -2.88
N ASP A 327 8.22 -25.39 -3.90
CA ASP A 327 8.59 -24.66 -5.12
C ASP A 327 7.41 -23.95 -5.82
N ASP A 328 6.15 -24.36 -5.61
CA ASP A 328 4.98 -23.73 -6.18
C ASP A 328 4.40 -22.58 -5.34
N SER A 329 4.83 -22.48 -4.11
CA SER A 329 4.47 -21.43 -3.16
C SER A 329 5.67 -20.62 -2.69
N ASP A 330 6.85 -20.93 -3.23
CA ASP A 330 8.12 -20.31 -2.93
C ASP A 330 8.59 -19.50 -4.15
N VAL A 331 8.73 -18.20 -3.96
CA VAL A 331 9.24 -17.30 -5.00
C VAL A 331 10.76 -17.45 -5.14
N PHE A 332 11.45 -17.85 -4.06
CA PHE A 332 12.90 -17.97 -3.99
C PHE A 332 13.37 -19.43 -3.87
N VAL A 333 12.89 -20.31 -4.69
CA VAL A 333 13.03 -21.78 -4.75
C VAL A 333 14.41 -22.35 -4.39
N TYR A 334 15.46 -21.55 -4.33
CA TYR A 334 16.84 -21.93 -4.02
C TYR A 334 17.47 -21.11 -2.90
N ASN A 335 16.70 -20.30 -2.18
CA ASN A 335 17.18 -19.48 -1.08
C ASN A 335 16.42 -19.80 0.22
N PRO A 336 16.93 -20.67 1.08
CA PRO A 336 16.23 -21.16 2.26
C PRO A 336 16.00 -20.11 3.36
N ASN A 337 16.20 -18.85 3.08
CA ASN A 337 15.90 -17.75 4.00
C ASN A 337 14.77 -16.88 3.48
N GLU A 338 14.32 -17.10 2.25
CA GLU A 338 13.29 -16.30 1.58
C GLU A 338 12.30 -17.22 0.88
N TRP A 339 11.01 -16.93 0.96
CA TRP A 339 9.94 -17.70 0.30
C TRP A 339 8.80 -16.81 -0.24
N GLU A 340 8.74 -15.56 0.16
CA GLU A 340 7.72 -14.59 -0.22
C GLU A 340 8.39 -13.31 -0.70
N ASP A 341 7.77 -12.64 -1.68
CA ASP A 341 8.17 -11.36 -2.26
C ASP A 341 6.86 -10.61 -2.52
N SER A 342 6.48 -9.79 -1.54
CA SER A 342 5.14 -9.20 -1.49
C SER A 342 4.91 -8.12 -2.51
N ASP A 343 5.94 -7.37 -2.89
CA ASP A 343 5.85 -6.25 -3.84
C ASP A 343 6.50 -6.55 -5.21
N LEU A 344 7.17 -7.71 -5.32
CA LEU A 344 7.75 -8.24 -6.56
C LEU A 344 8.96 -7.46 -7.09
N ASP A 345 9.79 -6.94 -6.21
CA ASP A 345 11.01 -6.24 -6.57
C ASP A 345 12.22 -7.16 -6.75
N GLY A 346 12.10 -8.41 -6.24
CA GLY A 346 13.12 -9.46 -6.32
C GLY A 346 13.98 -9.60 -5.06
N VAL A 347 13.68 -8.87 -4.00
CA VAL A 347 14.17 -9.06 -2.64
C VAL A 347 13.08 -9.78 -1.84
N GLY A 348 13.44 -10.72 -1.01
CA GLY A 348 12.45 -11.47 -0.22
C GLY A 348 12.06 -10.72 1.05
N ASP A 349 10.81 -10.90 1.46
CA ASP A 349 10.20 -10.22 2.61
C ASP A 349 11.04 -10.28 3.90
N ASN A 350 11.87 -11.32 4.07
CA ASN A 350 12.73 -11.45 5.26
C ASN A 350 13.98 -10.55 5.23
N SER A 351 14.43 -10.19 4.04
CA SER A 351 15.62 -9.34 3.80
C SER A 351 15.24 -7.92 3.42
N ASP A 352 13.97 -7.69 3.14
CA ASP A 352 13.42 -6.43 2.68
C ASP A 352 13.03 -5.54 3.87
N ALA A 353 13.52 -4.32 3.87
CA ALA A 353 13.16 -3.32 4.86
C ALA A 353 11.78 -2.68 4.55
N PHE A 354 11.32 -2.77 3.30
CA PHE A 354 10.10 -2.12 2.79
C PHE A 354 9.20 -3.07 2.00
N VAL A 355 8.81 -4.15 2.59
CA VAL A 355 8.07 -5.32 2.07
C VAL A 355 6.88 -5.01 1.12
N ASP A 356 6.34 -3.82 1.15
CA ASP A 356 5.20 -3.37 0.33
C ASP A 356 5.59 -2.28 -0.70
N ASP A 357 6.87 -1.92 -0.82
CA ASP A 357 7.34 -0.86 -1.75
C ASP A 357 8.44 -1.34 -2.71
N PRO A 358 8.08 -1.71 -3.95
CA PRO A 358 9.01 -2.29 -4.92
C PRO A 358 10.09 -1.31 -5.44
N SER A 359 10.18 -0.14 -4.89
CA SER A 359 11.24 0.83 -5.19
C SER A 359 12.31 0.91 -4.11
N GLU A 360 12.06 0.34 -2.94
CA GLU A 360 12.91 0.37 -1.77
C GLU A 360 13.06 -1.03 -1.17
N TRP A 361 14.27 -1.40 -0.74
CA TRP A 361 14.56 -2.69 -0.10
C TRP A 361 15.62 -2.62 1.01
N GLU A 362 16.32 -1.51 1.13
CA GLU A 362 17.38 -1.30 2.13
C GLU A 362 17.15 0.03 2.87
N ASP A 363 17.34 0.03 4.18
CA ASP A 363 17.31 1.19 5.06
C ASP A 363 18.57 1.10 5.94
N THR A 364 19.64 1.74 5.48
CA THR A 364 20.98 1.55 6.06
C THR A 364 21.11 2.20 7.44
N ASP A 365 20.45 3.31 7.72
CA ASP A 365 20.56 4.05 8.97
C ASP A 365 19.33 3.94 9.87
N TRP A 366 18.27 3.30 9.39
CA TRP A 366 17.06 2.94 10.14
C TRP A 366 16.17 4.11 10.53
N ASP A 367 16.04 5.07 9.64
CA ASP A 367 15.17 6.22 9.85
C ASP A 367 13.75 6.03 9.28
N GLY A 368 13.57 5.02 8.45
CA GLY A 368 12.30 4.65 7.82
C GLY A 368 12.12 5.18 6.41
N VAL A 369 13.15 5.78 5.83
CA VAL A 369 13.24 6.13 4.41
C VAL A 369 14.19 5.15 3.73
N GLY A 370 13.86 4.67 2.55
CA GLY A 370 14.69 3.71 1.83
C GLY A 370 15.90 4.36 1.18
N ASP A 371 17.01 3.64 1.13
CA ASP A 371 18.29 4.11 0.59
C ASP A 371 18.18 4.70 -0.84
N ASN A 372 17.17 4.30 -1.62
CA ASN A 372 16.99 4.82 -2.97
C ASN A 372 16.32 6.20 -3.01
N SER A 373 15.46 6.49 -2.04
CA SER A 373 14.76 7.78 -1.90
C SER A 373 15.50 8.71 -0.95
N ASP A 374 16.37 8.17 -0.11
CA ASP A 374 17.11 8.90 0.89
C ASP A 374 18.34 9.59 0.29
N MET A 375 18.43 10.90 0.45
CA MET A 375 19.61 11.67 0.04
C MET A 375 20.78 11.52 1.00
N PHE A 376 20.52 11.02 2.23
CA PHE A 376 21.52 10.84 3.29
C PHE A 376 21.50 9.42 3.89
N PRO A 377 21.67 8.32 3.12
CA PRO A 377 21.45 6.93 3.54
C PRO A 377 22.32 6.43 4.72
N TYR A 378 23.05 7.27 5.37
CA TYR A 378 23.92 6.98 6.53
C TYR A 378 23.71 7.96 7.67
N ASP A 379 22.71 8.83 7.62
CA ASP A 379 22.40 9.83 8.65
C ASP A 379 20.91 9.86 8.97
N SER A 380 20.50 9.03 9.89
CA SER A 380 19.10 8.85 10.33
C SER A 380 18.41 10.10 10.91
N SER A 381 18.99 11.24 10.76
CA SER A 381 18.38 12.53 11.07
C SER A 381 18.01 13.34 9.84
N GLU A 382 18.42 12.90 8.65
CA GLU A 382 18.25 13.60 7.38
C GLU A 382 17.85 12.62 6.28
N TRP A 383 16.95 12.99 5.39
CA TRP A 383 16.51 12.18 4.25
C TRP A 383 16.16 12.98 2.99
N VAL A 384 16.02 14.31 3.10
CA VAL A 384 15.77 15.24 1.98
C VAL A 384 16.81 16.35 2.03
N ASP A 385 17.16 16.88 0.87
CA ASP A 385 18.02 18.03 0.61
C ASP A 385 17.34 18.77 -0.56
N PHE A 386 16.43 19.67 -0.19
CA PHE A 386 15.52 20.28 -1.16
C PHE A 386 16.26 21.16 -2.17
N ASP A 387 17.23 21.96 -1.69
CA ASP A 387 18.00 22.87 -2.53
C ASP A 387 19.26 22.25 -3.14
N GLY A 388 19.69 21.07 -2.64
CA GLY A 388 20.83 20.32 -3.14
C GLY A 388 22.19 20.88 -2.73
N ASP A 389 22.28 21.59 -1.60
CA ASP A 389 23.53 22.19 -1.12
C ASP A 389 24.40 21.24 -0.30
N GLY A 390 23.82 20.09 0.13
CA GLY A 390 24.45 19.00 0.89
C GLY A 390 24.22 19.08 2.38
N MET A 391 23.34 19.96 2.86
CA MET A 391 22.70 19.92 4.18
C MET A 391 21.31 19.32 4.01
N GLY A 392 20.86 18.52 4.97
CA GLY A 392 19.50 17.98 4.94
C GLY A 392 18.52 18.96 5.59
N ASP A 393 17.29 18.97 5.11
CA ASP A 393 16.23 19.91 5.50
C ASP A 393 16.01 19.97 7.03
N ASN A 394 16.26 18.89 7.77
CA ASN A 394 16.11 18.93 9.23
C ASN A 394 17.20 19.74 9.96
N SER A 395 18.34 19.93 9.36
CA SER A 395 19.48 20.67 9.92
C SER A 395 19.81 21.95 9.15
N ASP A 396 19.20 22.13 7.99
CA ASP A 396 19.31 23.37 7.24
C ASP A 396 18.45 24.47 7.90
N PRO A 397 18.88 25.67 8.00
CA PRO A 397 18.07 26.80 8.43
C PRO A 397 17.41 27.59 7.28
N ASP A 398 17.61 27.20 6.02
CA ASP A 398 17.14 27.88 4.79
C ASP A 398 17.01 26.82 3.69
N ASP A 399 15.93 26.01 3.79
CA ASP A 399 15.74 24.74 3.04
C ASP A 399 15.68 24.90 1.52
N ASP A 400 15.39 26.09 1.01
CA ASP A 400 15.33 26.36 -0.44
C ASP A 400 16.39 27.34 -0.95
N ASN A 401 17.24 27.83 -0.03
CA ASN A 401 18.38 28.72 -0.30
C ASN A 401 17.99 30.04 -0.98
N ASP A 402 16.84 30.60 -0.65
CA ASP A 402 16.40 31.90 -1.15
C ASP A 402 17.00 33.07 -0.37
N GLY A 403 17.53 32.80 0.85
CA GLY A 403 18.17 33.75 1.75
C GLY A 403 17.33 34.18 2.95
N TRP A 404 16.11 33.62 3.08
CA TRP A 404 15.29 33.68 4.27
C TRP A 404 15.43 32.38 5.05
N SER A 405 15.28 32.43 6.36
CA SER A 405 15.31 31.19 7.15
C SER A 405 13.92 30.59 7.24
N ASP A 406 13.80 29.25 7.32
CA ASP A 406 12.51 28.53 7.45
C ASP A 406 11.60 29.07 8.55
N THR A 407 12.19 29.66 9.59
CA THR A 407 11.43 30.25 10.70
C THR A 407 10.89 31.65 10.41
N GLU A 408 11.41 32.31 9.40
CA GLU A 408 11.05 33.66 8.97
C GLU A 408 10.39 33.64 7.58
N ASP A 409 10.36 32.47 6.96
CA ASP A 409 9.82 32.17 5.66
C ASP A 409 8.44 31.52 5.77
N ALA A 410 7.49 32.01 5.00
CA ALA A 410 6.16 31.41 4.88
C ALA A 410 6.15 30.16 3.97
N PHE A 411 7.13 30.04 3.07
CA PHE A 411 7.25 29.00 2.06
C PHE A 411 8.64 28.34 2.03
N PRO A 412 9.09 27.66 3.10
CA PRO A 412 10.46 27.17 3.25
C PRO A 412 10.96 26.20 2.17
N PHE A 413 10.13 25.86 1.21
CA PHE A 413 10.43 24.96 0.09
C PHE A 413 10.10 25.58 -1.28
N ASP A 414 9.99 26.91 -1.36
CA ASP A 414 9.78 27.59 -2.64
C ASP A 414 10.64 28.85 -2.73
N ALA A 415 11.84 28.74 -3.23
CA ALA A 415 12.83 29.79 -3.40
C ALA A 415 12.37 31.02 -4.23
N LEU A 416 11.12 31.12 -4.57
CA LEU A 416 10.53 32.27 -5.23
C LEU A 416 9.56 33.03 -4.32
N GLU A 417 9.17 32.44 -3.20
CA GLU A 417 8.19 32.95 -2.26
C GLU A 417 8.75 32.87 -0.84
N TRP A 418 8.58 33.92 -0.07
CA TRP A 418 9.01 33.97 1.33
C TRP A 418 8.04 34.70 2.26
N LEU A 419 7.06 35.39 1.69
CA LEU A 419 6.06 36.16 2.42
C LEU A 419 4.66 35.77 1.97
N ASP A 420 3.72 35.74 2.91
CA ASP A 420 2.29 35.48 2.73
C ASP A 420 1.58 36.48 3.64
N SER A 421 1.28 37.65 3.07
CA SER A 421 0.84 38.81 3.86
C SER A 421 -0.60 38.66 4.37
N ASP A 422 -1.48 38.00 3.62
CA ASP A 422 -2.87 37.75 4.02
C ASP A 422 -3.10 36.38 4.67
N GLY A 423 -2.16 35.43 4.51
CA GLY A 423 -2.21 34.11 5.11
C GLY A 423 -3.12 33.13 4.37
N ASP A 424 -3.34 33.31 3.08
CA ASP A 424 -4.21 32.43 2.27
C ASP A 424 -3.47 31.24 1.68
N GLY A 425 -2.13 31.24 1.70
CA GLY A 425 -1.25 30.17 1.26
C GLY A 425 -0.73 30.37 -0.17
N VAL A 426 -0.87 31.56 -0.74
CA VAL A 426 -0.19 32.04 -1.95
C VAL A 426 0.86 33.04 -1.51
N GLY A 427 2.04 33.01 -2.10
CA GLY A 427 3.09 33.95 -1.74
C GLY A 427 2.92 35.28 -2.47
N ASP A 428 3.35 36.37 -1.82
CA ASP A 428 3.19 37.75 -2.33
C ASP A 428 3.75 37.96 -3.75
N ASN A 429 4.71 37.11 -4.20
CA ASN A 429 5.21 37.23 -5.57
C ASN A 429 4.29 36.59 -6.62
N GLU A 430 3.46 35.60 -6.27
CA GLU A 430 2.49 34.94 -7.18
C GLU A 430 1.08 35.46 -6.95
N ASP A 431 0.77 36.05 -5.80
CA ASP A 431 -0.51 36.62 -5.47
C ASP A 431 -0.80 37.88 -6.33
N GLN A 432 -2.00 38.28 -6.40
CA GLN A 432 -2.48 39.47 -7.08
C GLN A 432 -3.23 40.44 -6.14
N ASP A 433 -3.33 40.05 -4.86
CA ASP A 433 -4.07 40.73 -3.81
C ASP A 433 -3.38 40.37 -2.48
N ASP A 434 -2.14 40.87 -2.31
CA ASP A 434 -1.18 40.45 -1.28
C ASP A 434 -1.70 40.56 0.16
N ASP A 435 -2.67 41.43 0.41
CA ASP A 435 -3.23 41.65 1.75
C ASP A 435 -4.69 41.14 1.91
N GLY A 436 -5.28 40.65 0.81
CA GLY A 436 -6.59 40.01 0.81
C GLY A 436 -7.78 40.95 1.04
N ASP A 437 -7.64 42.24 0.74
CA ASP A 437 -8.70 43.23 0.93
C ASP A 437 -9.73 43.22 -0.20
N GLY A 438 -9.37 42.61 -1.34
CA GLY A 438 -10.19 42.46 -2.54
C GLY A 438 -9.86 43.44 -3.67
N TRP A 439 -8.80 44.24 -3.49
CA TRP A 439 -8.16 45.03 -4.56
C TRP A 439 -6.89 44.30 -5.00
N SER A 440 -6.54 44.47 -6.27
CA SER A 440 -5.30 43.87 -6.74
C SER A 440 -4.13 44.84 -6.50
N ASP A 441 -2.92 44.29 -6.25
CA ASP A 441 -1.68 45.06 -6.00
C ASP A 441 -1.43 46.17 -7.06
N THR A 442 -1.86 45.94 -8.28
CA THR A 442 -1.71 46.89 -9.38
C THR A 442 -2.72 48.04 -9.35
N GLU A 443 -3.82 47.87 -8.65
CA GLU A 443 -4.91 48.82 -8.48
C GLU A 443 -4.95 49.38 -7.06
N ASP A 444 -4.14 48.81 -6.16
CA ASP A 444 -3.98 49.14 -4.76
C ASP A 444 -2.82 50.09 -4.54
N GLY A 445 -3.06 51.13 -3.75
CA GLY A 445 -2.03 52.06 -3.29
C GLY A 445 -1.18 51.50 -2.13
N PHE A 446 -1.72 50.50 -1.41
CA PHE A 446 -1.14 49.90 -0.20
C PHE A 446 -1.21 48.37 -0.23
N PRO A 447 -0.58 47.66 -1.17
CA PRO A 447 -0.76 46.24 -1.43
C PRO A 447 -0.44 45.27 -0.26
N LEU A 448 -0.06 45.79 0.88
CA LEU A 448 0.29 45.01 2.08
C LEU A 448 -0.49 45.46 3.32
N ASP A 449 -1.48 46.32 3.16
CA ASP A 449 -2.30 46.83 4.27
C ASP A 449 -3.80 46.68 3.97
N PRO A 450 -4.43 45.61 4.45
CA PRO A 450 -5.83 45.28 4.16
C PRO A 450 -6.85 46.28 4.70
N SER A 451 -6.40 47.37 5.26
CA SER A 451 -7.26 48.47 5.72
C SER A 451 -7.26 49.67 4.76
N GLU A 452 -6.33 49.71 3.83
CA GLU A 452 -6.14 50.81 2.89
C GLU A 452 -6.02 50.27 1.46
N HIS A 453 -6.51 50.96 0.50
CA HIS A 453 -6.38 50.62 -0.92
C HIS A 453 -6.23 51.86 -1.86
N SER A 454 -6.50 53.04 -1.36
CA SER A 454 -6.40 54.29 -2.13
C SER A 454 -5.65 55.36 -1.36
N ASP A 455 -4.95 56.23 -2.06
CA ASP A 455 -4.20 57.37 -1.58
C ASP A 455 -4.44 58.48 -2.63
N ASN A 456 -5.48 59.26 -2.41
CA ASN A 456 -6.00 60.16 -3.42
C ASN A 456 -5.06 61.36 -3.69
N ASP A 457 -4.40 61.88 -2.67
CA ASP A 457 -3.48 63.01 -2.76
C ASP A 457 -2.01 62.58 -2.91
N VAL A 458 -1.69 61.27 -2.73
CA VAL A 458 -0.35 60.67 -2.86
C VAL A 458 0.62 61.17 -1.82
N ASP A 459 0.15 61.35 -0.61
CA ASP A 459 1.02 61.75 0.52
C ASP A 459 1.59 60.61 1.34
N GLY A 460 1.05 59.35 1.13
CA GLY A 460 1.48 58.08 1.72
C GLY A 460 0.69 57.69 2.96
N VAL A 461 -0.46 58.33 3.20
CA VAL A 461 -1.50 57.92 4.14
C VAL A 461 -2.68 57.44 3.28
N GLY A 462 -3.33 56.35 3.67
CA GLY A 462 -4.48 55.86 2.90
C GLY A 462 -5.74 56.63 3.26
N ASP A 463 -6.67 56.74 2.29
CA ASP A 463 -7.92 57.50 2.41
C ASP A 463 -8.76 57.08 3.64
N ASN A 464 -8.60 55.84 4.18
CA ASN A 464 -9.34 55.42 5.38
C ASN A 464 -8.70 55.93 6.70
N GLU A 465 -7.41 56.18 6.72
CA GLU A 465 -6.67 56.75 7.89
C GLU A 465 -6.47 58.25 7.77
N ASP A 466 -6.52 58.82 6.54
CA ASP A 466 -6.39 60.22 6.33
C ASP A 466 -7.62 60.99 6.86
N GLN A 467 -7.51 62.23 7.08
CA GLN A 467 -8.56 63.13 7.54
C GLN A 467 -8.81 64.26 6.54
N ASP A 468 -8.04 64.31 5.47
CA ASP A 468 -8.10 65.30 4.38
C ASP A 468 -7.60 64.60 3.10
N ASP A 469 -8.43 63.68 2.55
CA ASP A 469 -8.08 62.71 1.50
C ASP A 469 -7.53 63.38 0.21
N ASP A 470 -7.78 64.66 -0.04
CA ASP A 470 -7.30 65.37 -1.23
C ASP A 470 -6.33 66.51 -0.91
N ASN A 471 -5.98 66.69 0.39
CA ASN A 471 -5.02 67.70 0.91
C ASN A 471 -5.36 69.13 0.47
N ASP A 472 -6.64 69.45 0.38
CA ASP A 472 -7.09 70.82 0.01
C ASP A 472 -7.17 71.77 1.21
N GLY A 473 -7.08 71.18 2.43
CA GLY A 473 -7.09 71.91 3.70
C GLY A 473 -8.40 71.84 4.46
N TRP A 474 -9.43 71.24 3.87
CA TRP A 474 -10.68 70.89 4.55
C TRP A 474 -10.61 69.42 4.98
N SER A 475 -11.22 69.10 6.11
CA SER A 475 -11.29 67.69 6.48
C SER A 475 -12.48 67.03 5.81
N ASP A 476 -12.36 65.70 5.56
CA ASP A 476 -13.45 64.87 4.97
C ASP A 476 -14.77 65.03 5.74
N ASP A 477 -14.68 65.05 7.05
CA ASP A 477 -15.81 65.23 7.95
C ASP A 477 -16.46 66.63 7.75
N ASP A 478 -15.65 67.66 7.55
CA ASP A 478 -16.14 69.01 7.33
C ASP A 478 -16.75 69.14 5.92
N GLU A 479 -16.12 68.53 4.89
CA GLU A 479 -16.66 68.52 3.53
C GLU A 479 -17.98 67.74 3.43
N LEU A 480 -18.07 66.59 4.08
CA LEU A 480 -19.32 65.79 4.16
C LEU A 480 -20.44 66.57 4.90
N LEU A 481 -20.08 67.35 5.91
CA LEU A 481 -21.02 68.19 6.66
C LEU A 481 -21.46 69.39 5.83
N CYS A 482 -20.53 69.97 5.08
CA CYS A 482 -20.80 71.10 4.18
C CYS A 482 -21.65 70.70 2.98
N GLY A 483 -21.52 69.44 2.50
CA GLY A 483 -22.40 68.86 1.49
C GLY A 483 -22.31 69.44 0.09
N GLN A 484 -21.27 70.20 -0.21
CA GLN A 484 -21.05 70.87 -1.53
C GLN A 484 -19.65 70.55 -2.08
N SER A 485 -18.79 69.92 -1.35
CA SER A 485 -17.46 69.47 -1.71
C SER A 485 -17.33 67.94 -1.64
N SER A 486 -16.23 67.41 -2.02
CA SER A 486 -15.96 65.98 -2.09
C SER A 486 -14.59 65.68 -1.46
N PRO A 487 -14.50 64.83 -0.44
CA PRO A 487 -13.26 64.41 0.16
C PRO A 487 -12.16 63.86 -0.78
N LEU A 488 -12.46 63.69 -2.04
CA LEU A 488 -11.56 63.12 -3.06
C LEU A 488 -11.28 64.09 -4.23
N ASP A 489 -11.70 65.37 -4.16
CA ASP A 489 -11.55 66.30 -5.29
C ASP A 489 -11.21 67.70 -4.78
N GLY A 490 -9.96 67.96 -4.47
CA GLY A 490 -9.42 69.23 -3.98
C GLY A 490 -9.62 70.48 -4.90
N GLU A 491 -10.31 70.28 -6.01
CA GLU A 491 -10.82 71.42 -6.82
C GLU A 491 -12.25 71.85 -6.40
N GLN A 492 -12.93 71.06 -5.58
CA GLN A 492 -14.29 71.29 -5.10
C GLN A 492 -14.32 71.72 -3.63
N LEU A 493 -13.81 72.90 -3.34
CA LEU A 493 -13.84 73.45 -1.98
C LEU A 493 -15.27 73.73 -1.50
N PRO A 494 -15.52 73.51 -0.19
CA PRO A 494 -16.74 74.05 0.43
C PRO A 494 -16.92 75.56 0.19
N THR A 495 -18.13 76.07 0.17
CA THR A 495 -18.33 77.49 0.24
C THR A 495 -18.05 77.96 1.69
N ASP A 496 -17.17 78.91 1.81
CA ASP A 496 -16.78 79.62 3.03
C ASP A 496 -16.67 81.12 2.61
N PHE A 497 -17.65 81.86 2.94
CA PHE A 497 -17.78 83.23 2.40
C PHE A 497 -16.86 84.26 3.08
N ASP A 498 -16.58 84.01 4.36
CA ASP A 498 -15.79 84.95 5.17
C ASP A 498 -14.34 84.47 5.43
N ASP A 499 -13.99 83.25 4.88
CA ASP A 499 -12.68 82.62 5.00
C ASP A 499 -12.26 82.31 6.49
N ASP A 500 -13.21 81.86 7.34
CA ASP A 500 -12.93 81.59 8.75
C ASP A 500 -12.69 80.07 9.05
N ASP A 501 -12.67 79.25 8.01
CA ASP A 501 -12.54 77.79 8.03
C ASP A 501 -13.80 77.06 8.54
N ILE A 502 -14.98 77.70 8.51
CA ILE A 502 -16.30 77.06 8.73
C ILE A 502 -17.14 77.34 7.47
N CYS A 503 -17.64 76.26 6.86
CA CYS A 503 -18.42 76.43 5.61
C CYS A 503 -19.81 76.97 5.85
N ASP A 504 -20.28 77.78 4.89
CA ASP A 504 -21.59 78.43 4.94
C ASP A 504 -22.76 77.50 5.43
N PRO A 505 -22.89 76.20 5.05
CA PRO A 505 -24.01 75.36 5.51
C PRO A 505 -24.03 75.07 7.02
N ILE A 506 -22.91 75.19 7.72
CA ILE A 506 -22.78 74.93 9.13
C ILE A 506 -22.29 76.11 9.95
N ASP A 507 -21.87 77.17 9.29
CA ASP A 507 -21.61 78.44 9.94
C ASP A 507 -22.92 78.99 10.51
N GLU A 508 -22.82 79.76 11.54
CA GLU A 508 -23.95 80.49 12.15
C GLU A 508 -23.96 82.02 11.76
N ASP A 509 -22.85 82.48 11.07
CA ASP A 509 -22.61 83.86 10.74
C ASP A 509 -21.72 83.96 9.46
N ASP A 510 -22.30 83.57 8.29
CA ASP A 510 -21.60 83.28 7.05
C ASP A 510 -20.73 84.47 6.49
N ASP A 511 -20.88 85.68 6.99
CA ASP A 511 -20.10 86.82 6.55
C ASP A 511 -19.33 87.53 7.66
N SER A 512 -19.32 86.94 8.90
CA SER A 512 -18.61 87.41 10.08
C SER A 512 -18.91 88.88 10.45
N ASP A 513 -20.09 89.29 10.23
CA ASP A 513 -20.48 90.70 10.59
C ASP A 513 -20.93 90.86 12.06
N GLY A 514 -21.13 89.69 12.75
CA GLY A 514 -21.55 89.60 14.15
C GLY A 514 -23.03 89.37 14.35
N PHE A 515 -23.80 89.24 13.28
CA PHE A 515 -25.17 88.80 13.29
C PHE A 515 -25.25 87.37 12.76
N ARG A 516 -26.21 86.64 13.24
CA ARG A 516 -26.40 85.25 12.78
C ARG A 516 -27.28 85.22 11.55
N ASP A 517 -27.04 84.28 10.61
CA ASP A 517 -27.84 84.06 9.40
C ASP A 517 -29.34 84.01 9.65
N GLU A 518 -29.76 83.38 10.81
CA GLU A 518 -31.15 83.32 11.23
C GLU A 518 -31.75 84.74 11.53
N GLU A 519 -30.88 85.67 11.94
CA GLU A 519 -31.20 87.01 12.40
C GLU A 519 -30.81 88.07 11.35
N ASP A 520 -29.99 87.65 10.34
CA ASP A 520 -29.48 88.46 9.28
C ASP A 520 -30.38 88.38 8.01
N ARG A 521 -30.65 89.50 7.43
CA ARG A 521 -31.41 89.55 6.11
C ARG A 521 -30.47 89.43 4.93
N PHE A 522 -29.17 89.61 5.12
CA PHE A 522 -28.12 89.56 4.11
C PHE A 522 -26.91 88.71 4.54
N PRO A 523 -27.11 87.42 4.84
CA PRO A 523 -26.09 86.51 5.48
C PRO A 523 -24.80 86.40 4.69
N LEU A 524 -24.60 87.00 3.59
CA LEU A 524 -23.40 86.98 2.75
C LEU A 524 -22.93 88.40 2.43
N ASP A 525 -23.38 89.44 3.19
CA ASP A 525 -22.94 90.84 3.01
C ASP A 525 -22.57 91.45 4.35
N PRO A 526 -21.28 91.43 4.75
CA PRO A 526 -20.81 91.85 6.08
C PRO A 526 -21.02 93.37 6.32
N SER A 527 -21.64 94.03 5.42
CA SER A 527 -21.98 95.43 5.57
C SER A 527 -23.45 95.66 5.87
N GLU A 528 -24.30 94.65 5.74
CA GLU A 528 -25.74 94.74 5.90
C GLU A 528 -26.29 93.61 6.70
N TRP A 529 -27.21 93.87 7.65
CA TRP A 529 -27.82 92.81 8.51
C TRP A 529 -29.30 93.03 8.78
N VAL A 530 -29.83 94.21 8.45
CA VAL A 530 -31.24 94.56 8.64
C VAL A 530 -31.82 95.22 7.39
N ASP A 531 -32.98 94.80 7.03
CA ASP A 531 -33.83 95.35 6.01
C ASP A 531 -35.18 95.69 6.68
N SER A 532 -35.37 96.90 7.08
CA SER A 532 -36.49 97.31 7.94
C SER A 532 -37.81 97.45 7.20
N ASP A 533 -37.81 97.79 5.92
CA ASP A 533 -39.00 97.96 5.09
C ASP A 533 -39.20 96.87 4.04
N GLU A 534 -38.27 95.88 4.02
CA GLU A 534 -38.35 94.67 3.20
C GLU A 534 -38.32 94.96 1.66
N ASP A 535 -37.56 95.94 1.25
CA ASP A 535 -37.42 96.28 -0.14
C ASP A 535 -36.20 95.55 -0.82
N GLY A 536 -35.36 94.92 -0.07
CA GLY A 536 -34.21 94.13 -0.52
C GLY A 536 -32.90 94.92 -0.53
N ILE A 537 -32.89 96.16 0.01
CA ILE A 537 -31.68 96.96 0.26
C ILE A 537 -31.45 97.04 1.78
N GLY A 538 -30.27 96.81 2.21
CA GLY A 538 -29.92 96.85 3.66
C GLY A 538 -29.95 98.29 4.20
N ASN A 539 -30.32 98.38 5.45
CA ASN A 539 -30.46 99.69 6.11
C ASN A 539 -29.23 100.56 6.03
N ASN A 540 -27.99 99.99 5.90
CA ASN A 540 -26.77 100.76 5.81
C ASN A 540 -26.55 101.38 4.41
N ALA A 541 -27.04 100.70 3.37
CA ALA A 541 -26.94 101.12 2.01
C ALA A 541 -28.20 101.94 1.56
N ASP A 542 -29.29 101.82 2.31
CA ASP A 542 -30.57 102.47 2.04
C ASP A 542 -30.62 103.90 2.55
N ALA A 543 -30.91 104.79 1.70
CA ALA A 543 -31.11 106.20 2.05
C ALA A 543 -32.44 106.45 2.82
N PHE A 544 -33.44 105.53 2.71
CA PHE A 544 -34.77 105.61 3.31
C PHE A 544 -35.16 104.28 4.02
N PRO A 545 -34.45 103.79 5.04
CA PRO A 545 -34.58 102.45 5.60
C PRO A 545 -35.96 102.12 6.22
N GLU A 546 -36.97 102.94 6.15
CA GLU A 546 -38.35 102.67 6.60
C GLU A 546 -39.38 102.91 5.48
N ASP A 547 -38.92 103.13 4.25
CA ASP A 547 -39.83 103.35 3.08
C ASP A 547 -39.42 102.44 1.88
N GLY A 548 -39.89 101.22 1.84
CA GLY A 548 -39.63 100.23 0.78
C GLY A 548 -40.06 100.60 -0.60
N SER A 549 -40.32 101.82 -0.83
CA SER A 549 -40.53 102.40 -2.18
C SER A 549 -39.39 103.31 -2.64
N GLU A 550 -38.50 103.68 -1.69
CA GLU A 550 -37.34 104.53 -1.90
C GLU A 550 -36.09 103.96 -1.28
N TRP A 551 -34.95 103.91 -1.96
CA TRP A 551 -33.68 103.38 -1.45
C TRP A 551 -32.44 104.22 -1.86
N VAL A 552 -32.67 105.19 -2.77
CA VAL A 552 -31.60 106.09 -3.21
C VAL A 552 -32.08 107.53 -3.12
N ASP A 553 -31.19 108.35 -2.63
CA ASP A 553 -31.35 109.84 -2.65
C ASP A 553 -30.08 110.40 -3.32
N THR A 554 -30.12 110.55 -4.61
CA THR A 554 -28.95 110.90 -5.43
C THR A 554 -28.40 112.29 -5.16
N ASP A 555 -29.26 113.25 -4.85
CA ASP A 555 -28.88 114.68 -4.64
C ASP A 555 -28.97 115.11 -3.18
N MET A 556 -29.39 114.18 -2.28
CA MET A 556 -29.43 114.32 -0.82
C MET A 556 -30.37 115.41 -0.33
N ASP A 557 -31.50 115.58 -0.94
CA ASP A 557 -32.46 116.54 -0.52
C ASP A 557 -33.52 116.01 0.46
N GLY A 558 -33.56 114.68 0.64
CA GLY A 558 -34.46 113.97 1.56
C GLY A 558 -35.75 113.47 0.92
N VAL A 559 -35.82 113.52 -0.38
CA VAL A 559 -36.87 112.89 -1.20
C VAL A 559 -36.23 111.77 -2.03
N GLY A 560 -36.78 110.59 -2.04
CA GLY A 560 -36.21 109.41 -2.76
C GLY A 560 -36.39 109.58 -4.30
N ASP A 561 -35.36 109.05 -5.01
CA ASP A 561 -35.30 109.15 -6.47
C ASP A 561 -36.56 108.68 -7.22
N ASN A 562 -37.29 107.70 -6.58
CA ASN A 562 -38.55 107.22 -7.20
C ASN A 562 -39.70 108.16 -7.06
N SER A 563 -39.70 109.03 -6.04
CA SER A 563 -40.74 110.05 -5.75
C SER A 563 -40.32 111.40 -6.15
N ASP A 564 -39.04 111.63 -6.44
CA ASP A 564 -38.48 112.88 -6.86
C ASP A 564 -38.64 113.09 -8.36
N ALA A 565 -39.24 114.23 -8.70
CA ALA A 565 -39.35 114.60 -10.09
C ALA A 565 -38.00 115.09 -10.68
N PHE A 566 -37.01 115.46 -9.84
CA PHE A 566 -35.68 115.97 -10.24
C PHE A 566 -34.53 115.28 -9.48
N PRO A 567 -34.33 113.94 -9.53
CA PRO A 567 -33.40 113.18 -8.68
C PRO A 567 -31.93 113.63 -8.75
N GLU A 568 -31.51 114.55 -9.49
CA GLU A 568 -30.15 115.09 -9.59
C GLU A 568 -30.05 116.57 -9.15
N ASP A 569 -31.20 117.21 -8.70
CA ASP A 569 -31.22 118.60 -8.28
C ASP A 569 -31.84 118.78 -6.90
N GLY A 570 -31.06 118.67 -5.85
CA GLY A 570 -31.44 118.76 -4.42
C GLY A 570 -32.04 120.07 -4.01
N SER A 571 -32.47 120.91 -4.94
CA SER A 571 -33.27 122.10 -4.72
C SER A 571 -34.69 121.97 -5.27
N GLU A 572 -34.99 120.92 -6.02
CA GLU A 572 -36.30 120.65 -6.67
C GLU A 572 -36.65 119.16 -6.43
N TRP A 573 -37.90 118.86 -6.04
CA TRP A 573 -38.37 117.47 -5.79
C TRP A 573 -39.83 117.27 -6.29
N VAL A 574 -40.49 118.28 -6.67
CA VAL A 574 -41.87 118.26 -7.20
C VAL A 574 -42.00 119.07 -8.49
N ASP A 575 -42.66 118.51 -9.43
CA ASP A 575 -43.08 119.12 -10.66
C ASP A 575 -44.60 118.94 -10.76
N THR A 576 -45.34 119.88 -10.18
CA THR A 576 -46.81 119.72 -10.01
C THR A 576 -47.55 119.71 -11.33
N ASP A 577 -47.09 120.45 -12.32
CA ASP A 577 -47.75 120.58 -13.58
C ASP A 577 -47.08 119.84 -14.75
N GLY A 578 -45.88 119.28 -14.52
CA GLY A 578 -45.17 118.36 -15.46
C GLY A 578 -44.48 119.07 -16.60
N ASP A 579 -44.08 120.32 -16.44
CA ASP A 579 -43.47 121.11 -17.51
C ASP A 579 -41.91 120.97 -17.56
N GLY A 580 -41.31 120.36 -16.54
CA GLY A 580 -39.87 120.10 -16.43
C GLY A 580 -39.08 121.12 -15.64
N TYR A 581 -39.75 122.02 -14.93
CA TYR A 581 -39.20 122.93 -13.94
C TYR A 581 -39.76 122.57 -12.57
N GLY A 582 -38.95 122.62 -11.56
CA GLY A 582 -39.37 122.28 -10.18
C GLY A 582 -40.18 123.44 -9.56
N ASP A 583 -41.15 123.05 -8.68
CA ASP A 583 -42.06 124.01 -8.04
C ASP A 583 -41.36 125.13 -7.28
N ASN A 584 -40.09 124.89 -6.81
CA ASN A 584 -39.33 125.87 -6.07
C ASN A 584 -38.74 126.97 -6.96
N SER A 585 -38.42 126.63 -8.19
CA SER A 585 -37.87 127.58 -9.17
C SER A 585 -38.87 128.08 -10.16
N ASP A 586 -40.05 127.47 -10.23
CA ASP A 586 -41.15 127.84 -11.08
C ASP A 586 -42.01 128.98 -10.44
N ALA A 587 -42.24 130.02 -11.19
CA ALA A 587 -43.05 131.09 -10.72
C ALA A 587 -44.59 130.84 -10.81
N PHE A 588 -44.98 129.75 -11.54
CA PHE A 588 -46.38 129.34 -11.77
C PHE A 588 -46.58 127.81 -11.62
N PRO A 589 -46.26 127.19 -10.47
CA PRO A 589 -46.16 125.75 -10.29
C PRO A 589 -47.45 124.99 -10.57
N GLU A 590 -48.53 125.50 -11.01
CA GLU A 590 -49.78 124.85 -11.38
C GLU A 590 -50.14 125.11 -12.87
N ASP A 591 -49.27 125.80 -13.64
CA ASP A 591 -49.57 126.11 -15.08
C ASP A 591 -48.43 125.67 -16.02
N GLY A 592 -48.36 124.48 -16.41
CA GLY A 592 -47.35 123.83 -17.29
C GLY A 592 -47.14 124.46 -18.66
N SER A 593 -47.58 125.74 -18.80
CA SER A 593 -47.32 126.51 -19.96
C SER A 593 -46.53 127.86 -19.71
N GLU A 594 -46.32 128.21 -18.39
CA GLU A 594 -45.52 129.37 -17.96
C GLU A 594 -44.62 129.02 -16.72
N TRP A 595 -43.30 129.26 -16.76
CA TRP A 595 -42.32 128.93 -15.71
C TRP A 595 -41.50 130.13 -15.22
N VAL A 596 -41.60 131.31 -15.85
CA VAL A 596 -40.90 132.57 -15.53
C VAL A 596 -41.75 133.74 -15.43
#